data_c532d529ac2ccc7d42cb2a48971d2417
#
_entry.id   c532d529ac2ccc7d42cb2a48971d2417
#
_cell.length_a   1.000
_cell.length_b   1.000
_cell.length_c   1.000
_cell.angle_alpha   90.00
_cell.angle_beta   90.00
_cell.angle_gamma   90.00
#
_symmetry.space_group_name_H-M   'P 1'
#
loop_
_entity.id
_entity.type
_entity.pdbx_description
1 polymer ?
#
loop_
_entity_poly.entity_id
_entity_poly.type
_entity_poly.pdbx_seq_one_letter_code
_entity_poly.pdbx_strand_id
1 'polypeptide(L)' 'MKRFFVMWAAQRQDGSVAAPVESFEEERAAVAQFHIRAGQAANGTNLKDTVVLMTADGFQMDSVSFEHEPEGD' A
#
# COMPACT_ATOMS: atom_id res chain seq x y z
N MET A 1 -8.93 22.11 2.14
CA MET A 1 -7.60 21.54 2.31
C MET A 1 -7.54 20.16 1.69
N LYS A 2 -6.57 19.91 0.83
CA LYS A 2 -6.42 18.60 0.22
C LYS A 2 -5.82 17.62 1.22
N ARG A 3 -6.30 16.39 1.19
CA ARG A 3 -5.68 15.30 1.94
C ARG A 3 -5.28 14.19 0.99
N PHE A 4 -4.24 13.51 1.37
CA PHE A 4 -3.70 12.39 0.60
C PHE A 4 -3.67 11.17 1.50
N PHE A 5 -3.93 10.01 0.91
CA PHE A 5 -3.95 8.76 1.66
C PHE A 5 -3.04 7.74 0.98
N VAL A 6 -2.35 6.97 1.82
CA VAL A 6 -1.58 5.82 1.37
C VAL A 6 -2.21 4.60 2.02
N MET A 7 -2.71 3.68 1.22
CA MET A 7 -3.32 2.45 1.72
C MET A 7 -2.46 1.26 1.28
N TRP A 8 -2.24 0.35 2.20
CA TRP A 8 -1.51 -0.88 1.91
C TRP A 8 -2.44 -2.06 2.20
N ALA A 9 -3.04 -2.62 1.16
CA ALA A 9 -3.88 -3.79 1.28
C ALA A 9 -2.98 -5.03 1.15
N ALA A 10 -2.92 -5.83 2.20
CA ALA A 10 -2.03 -6.98 2.27
C ALA A 10 -2.80 -8.25 2.56
N GLN A 11 -2.58 -9.28 1.76
CA GLN A 11 -3.08 -10.61 2.02
C GLN A 11 -1.91 -11.47 2.51
N ARG A 12 -2.00 -11.92 3.75
CA ARG A 12 -0.92 -12.68 4.38
C ARG A 12 -0.94 -14.14 3.96
N GLN A 13 0.13 -14.87 4.28
CA GLN A 13 0.25 -16.28 3.94
C GLN A 13 -0.86 -17.14 4.55
N ASP A 14 -1.40 -16.73 5.70
CA ASP A 14 -2.49 -17.47 6.35
C ASP A 14 -3.87 -17.10 5.80
N GLY A 15 -3.93 -16.24 4.78
CA GLY A 15 -5.17 -15.81 4.17
C GLY A 15 -5.80 -14.59 4.80
N SER A 16 -5.28 -14.12 5.93
CA SER A 16 -5.84 -12.92 6.57
C SER A 16 -5.46 -11.68 5.74
N VAL A 17 -6.29 -10.64 5.86
CA VAL A 17 -6.11 -9.41 5.10
C VAL A 17 -6.01 -8.23 6.05
N ALA A 18 -5.08 -7.33 5.79
CA ALA A 18 -4.96 -6.07 6.51
C ALA A 18 -4.87 -4.95 5.50
N ALA A 19 -5.43 -3.80 5.84
CA ALA A 19 -5.43 -2.66 4.92
C ALA A 19 -5.23 -1.36 5.70
N PRO A 20 -4.04 -1.16 6.30
CA PRO A 20 -3.78 0.08 7.01
C PRO A 20 -3.78 1.27 6.05
N VAL A 21 -4.29 2.40 6.53
CA VAL A 21 -4.37 3.63 5.77
C VAL A 21 -3.69 4.74 6.58
N GLU A 22 -2.86 5.52 5.90
CA GLU A 22 -2.20 6.67 6.50
C GLU A 22 -2.64 7.91 5.74
N SER A 23 -2.85 9.02 6.46
CA SER A 23 -3.27 10.27 5.84
C SER A 23 -2.21 11.34 5.96
N PHE A 24 -2.14 12.21 4.96
CA PHE A 24 -1.13 13.26 4.90
C PHE A 24 -1.77 14.53 4.35
N GLU A 25 -1.29 15.68 4.81
CA GLU A 25 -1.73 16.96 4.30
C GLU A 25 -0.87 17.45 3.14
N GLU A 26 0.35 16.92 3.02
CA GLU A 26 1.27 17.33 1.97
C GLU A 26 1.46 16.19 0.98
N GLU A 27 1.37 16.52 -0.31
CA GLU A 27 1.56 15.54 -1.37
C GLU A 27 2.94 14.90 -1.29
N ARG A 28 3.97 15.71 -1.03
CA ARG A 28 5.36 15.24 -0.94
C ARG A 28 5.50 14.14 0.11
N ALA A 29 4.89 14.35 1.27
CA ALA A 29 4.96 13.38 2.37
C ALA A 29 4.24 12.10 1.98
N ALA A 30 3.08 12.22 1.34
CA ALA A 30 2.31 11.05 0.91
C ALA A 30 3.07 10.25 -0.15
N VAL A 31 3.67 10.93 -1.12
CA VAL A 31 4.45 10.27 -2.17
C VAL A 31 5.64 9.52 -1.57
N ALA A 32 6.34 10.14 -0.63
CA ALA A 32 7.47 9.50 0.04
C ALA A 32 7.02 8.24 0.78
N GLN A 33 5.90 8.32 1.50
CA GLN A 33 5.39 7.18 2.24
C GLN A 33 4.91 6.07 1.30
N PHE A 34 4.31 6.45 0.17
CA PHE A 34 3.90 5.49 -0.84
C PHE A 34 5.09 4.65 -1.31
N HIS A 35 6.21 5.29 -1.61
CA HIS A 35 7.41 4.56 -2.05
C HIS A 35 8.00 3.69 -0.94
N ILE A 36 7.96 4.16 0.31
CA ILE A 36 8.43 3.37 1.44
C ILE A 36 7.58 2.11 1.59
N ARG A 37 6.25 2.25 1.56
CA ARG A 37 5.35 1.10 1.69
C ARG A 37 5.48 0.16 0.51
N ALA A 38 5.64 0.70 -0.70
CA ALA A 38 5.85 -0.12 -1.88
C ALA A 38 7.12 -0.95 -1.77
N GLY A 39 8.20 -0.36 -1.27
CA GLY A 39 9.45 -1.09 -1.05
C GLY A 39 9.31 -2.20 -0.02
N GLN A 40 8.60 -1.92 1.08
CA GLN A 40 8.34 -2.91 2.11
C GLN A 40 7.49 -4.06 1.57
N ALA A 41 6.48 -3.74 0.77
CA ALA A 41 5.62 -4.75 0.15
C ALA A 41 6.41 -5.63 -0.82
N ALA A 42 7.29 -5.03 -1.62
CA ALA A 42 8.11 -5.78 -2.57
C ALA A 42 9.04 -6.75 -1.89
N ASN A 43 9.53 -6.39 -0.69
CA ASN A 43 10.47 -7.23 0.07
C ASN A 43 9.75 -8.16 1.05
N GLY A 44 8.43 -8.09 1.13
CA GLY A 44 7.68 -8.88 2.08
C GLY A 44 7.40 -10.29 1.60
N THR A 45 6.68 -11.03 2.44
CA THR A 45 6.33 -12.43 2.16
C THR A 45 4.82 -12.64 2.08
N ASN A 46 4.03 -11.57 2.01
CA ASN A 46 2.58 -11.69 1.87
C ASN A 46 2.25 -12.29 0.49
N LEU A 47 1.10 -12.97 0.40
CA LEU A 47 0.69 -13.52 -0.88
C LEU A 47 0.47 -12.43 -1.91
N LYS A 48 -0.16 -11.34 -1.49
CA LYS A 48 -0.40 -10.23 -2.39
C LYS A 48 -0.42 -8.92 -1.62
N ASP A 49 0.21 -7.91 -2.17
CA ASP A 49 0.20 -6.56 -1.62
C ASP A 49 -0.18 -5.57 -2.69
N THR A 50 -0.99 -4.60 -2.32
CA THR A 50 -1.34 -3.48 -3.20
C THR A 50 -1.18 -2.20 -2.39
N VAL A 51 -0.35 -1.28 -2.87
CA VAL A 51 -0.15 0.02 -2.23
C VAL A 51 -0.74 1.08 -3.15
N VAL A 52 -1.59 1.93 -2.61
CA VAL A 52 -2.33 2.93 -3.37
C VAL A 52 -2.08 4.30 -2.77
N LEU A 53 -1.83 5.28 -3.63
CA LEU A 53 -1.74 6.68 -3.26
C LEU A 53 -2.95 7.39 -3.87
N MET A 54 -3.78 8.02 -3.03
CA MET A 54 -5.02 8.62 -3.50
C MET A 54 -5.33 9.92 -2.76
N THR A 55 -6.20 10.72 -3.35
CA THR A 55 -6.68 11.95 -2.72
C THR A 55 -8.01 11.69 -2.01
N ALA A 56 -8.40 12.64 -1.15
CA ALA A 56 -9.62 12.51 -0.36
C ALA A 56 -10.89 12.48 -1.21
N ASP A 57 -10.83 13.05 -2.41
CA ASP A 57 -11.97 13.05 -3.32
C ASP A 57 -12.05 11.78 -4.18
N GLY A 58 -11.20 10.80 -3.88
CA GLY A 58 -11.27 9.51 -4.53
C GLY A 58 -10.39 9.36 -5.77
N PHE A 59 -9.61 10.36 -6.11
CA PHE A 59 -8.73 10.28 -7.26
C PHE A 59 -7.51 9.43 -6.92
N GLN A 60 -7.30 8.35 -7.66
CA GLN A 60 -6.14 7.49 -7.48
C GLN A 60 -4.96 8.07 -8.26
N MET A 61 -3.91 8.46 -7.53
CA MET A 61 -2.73 9.07 -8.14
C MET A 61 -1.75 8.03 -8.63
N ASP A 62 -1.56 6.95 -7.88
CA ASP A 62 -0.62 5.90 -8.23
C ASP A 62 -0.98 4.63 -7.47
N SER A 63 -0.55 3.50 -8.00
CA SER A 63 -0.73 2.23 -7.31
C SER A 63 0.29 1.23 -7.83
N VAL A 64 0.62 0.26 -6.96
CA VAL A 64 1.54 -0.81 -7.31
C VAL A 64 1.10 -2.07 -6.59
N SER A 65 1.22 -3.20 -7.25
CA SER A 65 0.86 -4.50 -6.69
C SER A 65 2.02 -5.46 -6.81
N PHE A 66 2.17 -6.31 -5.79
CA PHE A 66 3.19 -7.35 -5.77
C PHE A 66 2.53 -8.66 -5.38
N GLU A 67 2.93 -9.73 -6.03
CA GLU A 67 2.48 -11.07 -5.69
C GLU A 67 3.71 -11.91 -5.36
N HIS A 68 3.61 -12.68 -4.29
CA HIS A 68 4.70 -13.54 -3.86
C HIS A 68 4.23 -14.99 -3.85
N GLU A 69 5.18 -15.90 -4.04
CA GLU A 69 4.86 -17.31 -4.02
C GLU A 69 4.35 -17.73 -2.64
N PRO A 70 3.34 -18.61 -2.56
CA PRO A 70 2.94 -19.16 -1.28
C PRO A 70 4.10 -19.92 -0.66
N GLU A 71 4.34 -19.66 0.63
CA GLU A 71 5.30 -20.44 1.37
C GLU A 71 4.64 -21.76 1.73
N GLY A 72 5.27 -22.84 1.35
CA GLY A 72 4.61 -24.05 1.66
C GLY A 72 5.46 -25.18 1.35
N ASP A 73 5.11 -26.29 1.86
CA ASP A 73 5.71 -27.48 1.64
C ASP A 73 5.70 -28.10 0.35
#